data_d828ac2f7987f2d5418379a720ee24f6
#
_entry.id   d828ac2f7987f2d5418379a720ee24f6
#
_cell.length_a   1.000
_cell.length_b   1.000
_cell.length_c   1.000
_cell.angle_alpha   90.00
_cell.angle_beta   90.00
_cell.angle_gamma   90.00
#
_symmetry.space_group_name_H-M   'P 1'
#
loop_
_entity.id
_entity.type
_entity.pdbx_description
1 polymer ?
#
loop_
_entity_poly.entity_id
_entity_poly.type
_entity_poly.pdbx_seq_one_letter_code
_entity_poly.pdbx_strand_id
1 'polypeptide(L)'
;MPGQTAADRAAALLDLHRPGDPVVLPTVWDAWSASHATDAGFAALTVGSHPLADSVGKPDGEGMSFDDVLARIAQITAAVDVPVSVDVESGYGLGAERLIEGLLSVGAVGLNIEDTVHSEGKRLRSAGEHAELVGALRAAADAAGVHVVINARTDLFLRKDGDDADRVERAVARLTEAADAGADVLYPVGRHDPETLRRLAAELPLPVNAIALPDQDDPASFGPLGVARISFGPFFQAALATRARELLARWR
;
A
#
# COMPACT_ATOMS: atom_id res chain seq x y z
N MET A 1 -7.79 -15.30 13.59
CA MET A 1 -7.80 -16.04 14.87
C MET A 1 -8.71 -15.29 15.84
N PRO A 2 -9.77 -15.89 16.36
CA PRO A 2 -10.66 -15.21 17.30
C PRO A 2 -9.87 -14.83 18.56
N GLY A 3 -9.86 -13.54 18.90
CA GLY A 3 -9.23 -13.00 20.09
C GLY A 3 -8.01 -12.10 19.88
N GLN A 4 -7.49 -11.93 18.68
CA GLN A 4 -6.38 -10.99 18.44
C GLN A 4 -6.88 -9.54 18.49
N THR A 5 -6.20 -8.70 19.26
CA THR A 5 -6.43 -7.25 19.29
C THR A 5 -5.93 -6.57 18.00
N ALA A 6 -6.32 -5.31 17.77
CA ALA A 6 -5.75 -4.52 16.69
C ALA A 6 -4.22 -4.37 16.84
N ALA A 7 -3.73 -4.22 18.08
CA ALA A 7 -2.30 -4.15 18.36
C ALA A 7 -1.56 -5.44 18.00
N ASP A 8 -2.13 -6.62 18.32
CA ASP A 8 -1.53 -7.91 17.95
C ASP A 8 -1.45 -8.09 16.43
N ARG A 9 -2.50 -7.68 15.69
CA ARG A 9 -2.52 -7.73 14.23
C ARG A 9 -1.54 -6.74 13.59
N ALA A 10 -1.42 -5.55 14.16
CA ALA A 10 -0.45 -4.56 13.70
C ALA A 10 1.00 -5.06 13.90
N ALA A 11 1.31 -5.61 15.06
CA ALA A 11 2.60 -6.22 15.34
C ALA A 11 2.91 -7.39 14.39
N ALA A 12 1.93 -8.28 14.17
CA ALA A 12 2.08 -9.37 13.22
C ALA A 12 2.33 -8.87 11.78
N LEU A 13 1.65 -7.81 11.35
CA LEU A 13 1.89 -7.20 10.04
C LEU A 13 3.31 -6.62 9.94
N LEU A 14 3.76 -5.91 10.98
CA LEU A 14 5.09 -5.31 11.01
C LEU A 14 6.19 -6.38 10.90
N ASP A 15 6.07 -7.46 11.66
CA ASP A 15 7.05 -8.56 11.71
C ASP A 15 7.23 -9.31 10.37
N LEU A 16 6.27 -9.18 9.46
CA LEU A 16 6.35 -9.78 8.13
C LEU A 16 7.31 -9.04 7.19
N HIS A 17 7.64 -7.77 7.45
CA HIS A 17 8.47 -6.95 6.55
C HIS A 17 9.97 -7.20 6.75
N ARG A 18 10.50 -8.24 6.10
CA ARG A 18 11.90 -8.67 6.24
C ARG A 18 12.68 -8.42 4.95
N PRO A 19 13.69 -7.54 4.96
CA PRO A 19 14.55 -7.36 3.78
C PRO A 19 15.18 -8.68 3.33
N GLY A 20 15.07 -8.98 2.05
CA GLY A 20 15.60 -10.22 1.47
C GLY A 20 14.68 -11.45 1.58
N ASP A 21 13.63 -11.39 2.40
CA ASP A 21 12.58 -12.42 2.54
C ASP A 21 11.19 -11.74 2.46
N PRO A 22 10.79 -11.27 1.26
CA PRO A 22 9.64 -10.39 1.12
C PRO A 22 8.32 -11.08 1.41
N VAL A 23 7.50 -10.46 2.25
CA VAL A 23 6.09 -10.81 2.34
C VAL A 23 5.34 -10.34 1.09
N VAL A 24 4.48 -11.20 0.55
CA VAL A 24 3.54 -10.81 -0.51
C VAL A 24 2.21 -10.43 0.12
N LEU A 25 1.78 -9.18 -0.06
CA LEU A 25 0.46 -8.69 0.28
C LEU A 25 -0.36 -8.55 -1.01
N PRO A 26 -1.18 -9.56 -1.37
CA PRO A 26 -2.06 -9.44 -2.53
C PRO A 26 -2.92 -8.18 -2.43
N THR A 27 -3.04 -7.46 -3.54
CA THR A 27 -3.90 -6.27 -3.60
C THR A 27 -5.33 -6.71 -3.87
N VAL A 28 -6.18 -6.52 -2.87
CA VAL A 28 -7.60 -6.90 -2.88
C VAL A 28 -8.50 -5.67 -2.92
N TRP A 29 -9.80 -5.83 -3.22
CA TRP A 29 -10.75 -4.71 -3.39
C TRP A 29 -12.16 -5.00 -2.88
N ASP A 30 -12.46 -6.26 -2.53
CA ASP A 30 -13.72 -6.68 -1.97
C ASP A 30 -13.57 -7.96 -1.13
N ALA A 31 -14.64 -8.39 -0.47
CA ALA A 31 -14.62 -9.59 0.34
C ALA A 31 -14.32 -10.87 -0.47
N TRP A 32 -14.73 -10.92 -1.74
CA TRP A 32 -14.45 -12.06 -2.62
C TRP A 32 -12.96 -12.20 -2.91
N SER A 33 -12.30 -11.13 -3.36
CA SER A 33 -10.87 -11.14 -3.64
C SER A 33 -10.03 -11.40 -2.37
N ALA A 34 -10.48 -10.85 -1.22
CA ALA A 34 -9.83 -11.07 0.07
C ALA A 34 -9.92 -12.54 0.53
N SER A 35 -11.10 -13.16 0.44
CA SER A 35 -11.27 -14.57 0.80
C SER A 35 -10.41 -15.48 -0.08
N HIS A 36 -10.40 -15.27 -1.40
CA HIS A 36 -9.54 -16.06 -2.29
C HIS A 36 -8.05 -15.91 -2.01
N ALA A 37 -7.60 -14.71 -1.63
CA ALA A 37 -6.21 -14.50 -1.25
C ALA A 37 -5.87 -15.25 0.06
N THR A 38 -6.75 -15.22 1.07
CA THR A 38 -6.53 -15.97 2.31
C THR A 38 -6.63 -17.47 2.11
N ASP A 39 -7.55 -17.96 1.28
CA ASP A 39 -7.65 -19.38 0.92
C ASP A 39 -6.38 -19.87 0.18
N ALA A 40 -5.71 -18.99 -0.55
CA ALA A 40 -4.42 -19.26 -1.18
C ALA A 40 -3.24 -19.24 -0.19
N GLY A 41 -3.46 -18.92 1.10
CA GLY A 41 -2.47 -19.00 2.17
C GLY A 41 -1.67 -17.74 2.43
N PHE A 42 -2.07 -16.57 1.91
CA PHE A 42 -1.37 -15.32 2.18
C PHE A 42 -1.59 -14.84 3.63
N ALA A 43 -0.49 -14.43 4.27
CA ALA A 43 -0.45 -14.09 5.70
C ALA A 43 -0.96 -12.67 6.02
N ALA A 44 -1.04 -11.80 5.04
CA ALA A 44 -1.54 -10.42 5.14
C ALA A 44 -2.03 -9.94 3.77
N LEU A 45 -2.88 -8.91 3.76
CA LEU A 45 -3.46 -8.33 2.54
C LEU A 45 -3.23 -6.82 2.48
N THR A 46 -3.28 -6.26 1.26
CA THR A 46 -3.40 -4.82 1.08
C THR A 46 -4.63 -4.49 0.22
N VAL A 47 -5.43 -3.51 0.64
CA VAL A 47 -6.52 -2.96 -0.17
C VAL A 47 -5.94 -1.88 -1.07
N GLY A 48 -6.12 -1.99 -2.37
CA GLY A 48 -5.68 -0.97 -3.33
C GLY A 48 -6.79 0.03 -3.65
N SER A 49 -6.48 1.32 -3.66
CA SER A 49 -7.42 2.40 -4.00
C SER A 49 -8.00 2.24 -5.40
N HIS A 50 -7.13 2.05 -6.40
CA HIS A 50 -7.54 1.88 -7.79
C HIS A 50 -8.51 0.70 -8.01
N PRO A 51 -8.17 -0.56 -7.64
CA PRO A 51 -9.09 -1.69 -7.83
C PRO A 51 -10.35 -1.58 -6.97
N LEU A 52 -10.28 -0.93 -5.79
CA LEU A 52 -11.45 -0.66 -4.96
C LEU A 52 -12.43 0.27 -5.68
N ALA A 53 -11.95 1.43 -6.16
CA ALA A 53 -12.74 2.42 -6.87
C ALA A 53 -13.33 1.83 -8.18
N ASP A 54 -12.51 1.11 -8.97
CA ASP A 54 -12.94 0.46 -10.21
C ASP A 54 -14.07 -0.55 -9.96
N SER A 55 -14.00 -1.32 -8.88
CA SER A 55 -15.03 -2.32 -8.51
C SER A 55 -16.42 -1.74 -8.27
N VAL A 56 -16.52 -0.44 -8.00
CA VAL A 56 -17.78 0.29 -7.79
C VAL A 56 -18.05 1.35 -8.85
N GLY A 57 -17.27 1.35 -9.95
CA GLY A 57 -17.44 2.27 -11.08
C GLY A 57 -17.07 3.73 -10.74
N LYS A 58 -16.16 3.93 -9.82
CA LYS A 58 -15.62 5.24 -9.45
C LYS A 58 -14.21 5.43 -9.99
N PRO A 59 -13.79 6.67 -10.27
CA PRO A 59 -12.40 6.94 -10.63
C PRO A 59 -11.48 6.79 -9.40
N ASP A 60 -10.23 6.42 -9.64
CA ASP A 60 -9.12 6.50 -8.69
C ASP A 60 -8.72 7.97 -8.45
N GLY A 61 -7.94 8.23 -7.43
CA GLY A 61 -7.50 9.59 -7.09
C GLY A 61 -8.53 10.34 -6.25
N GLU A 62 -8.94 9.74 -5.14
CA GLU A 62 -9.94 10.24 -4.19
C GLU A 62 -11.33 10.43 -4.81
N GLY A 63 -11.66 9.59 -5.80
CA GLY A 63 -12.99 9.58 -6.44
C GLY A 63 -14.11 8.98 -5.57
N MET A 64 -13.76 8.36 -4.45
CA MET A 64 -14.68 7.91 -3.39
C MET A 64 -14.53 8.82 -2.17
N SER A 65 -15.58 8.93 -1.36
CA SER A 65 -15.41 9.51 -0.01
C SER A 65 -14.69 8.54 0.92
N PHE A 66 -13.97 9.04 1.92
CA PHE A 66 -13.30 8.17 2.89
C PHE A 66 -14.29 7.26 3.64
N ASP A 67 -15.51 7.72 3.92
CA ASP A 67 -16.54 6.91 4.56
C ASP A 67 -17.02 5.76 3.65
N ASP A 68 -17.14 5.98 2.34
CA ASP A 68 -17.42 4.90 1.38
C ASP A 68 -16.29 3.88 1.32
N VAL A 69 -15.04 4.34 1.37
CA VAL A 69 -13.86 3.48 1.45
C VAL A 69 -13.89 2.65 2.73
N LEU A 70 -14.13 3.26 3.90
CA LEU A 70 -14.26 2.55 5.17
C LEU A 70 -15.36 1.48 5.14
N ALA A 71 -16.52 1.78 4.54
CA ALA A 71 -17.60 0.80 4.42
C ALA A 71 -17.17 -0.43 3.60
N ARG A 72 -16.33 -0.26 2.59
CA ARG A 72 -15.77 -1.37 1.80
C ARG A 72 -14.71 -2.14 2.57
N ILE A 73 -13.83 -1.44 3.28
CA ILE A 73 -12.80 -2.07 4.11
C ILE A 73 -13.44 -2.93 5.20
N ALA A 74 -14.54 -2.46 5.84
CA ALA A 74 -15.28 -3.24 6.83
C ALA A 74 -15.78 -4.58 6.28
N GLN A 75 -16.22 -4.63 5.01
CA GLN A 75 -16.62 -5.87 4.35
C GLN A 75 -15.44 -6.81 4.14
N ILE A 76 -14.27 -6.26 3.75
CA ILE A 76 -13.04 -7.03 3.53
C ILE A 76 -12.54 -7.62 4.84
N THR A 77 -12.38 -6.79 5.87
CA THR A 77 -11.84 -7.23 7.17
C THR A 77 -12.77 -8.19 7.91
N ALA A 78 -14.10 -8.09 7.69
CA ALA A 78 -15.06 -9.07 8.21
C ALA A 78 -14.98 -10.45 7.53
N ALA A 79 -14.40 -10.53 6.33
CA ALA A 79 -14.29 -11.77 5.56
C ALA A 79 -12.98 -12.54 5.82
N VAL A 80 -12.02 -11.95 6.54
CA VAL A 80 -10.67 -12.53 6.71
C VAL A 80 -10.15 -12.37 8.14
N ASP A 81 -9.27 -13.29 8.55
CA ASP A 81 -8.63 -13.26 9.89
C ASP A 81 -7.19 -12.71 9.86
N VAL A 82 -6.66 -12.42 8.66
CA VAL A 82 -5.29 -11.91 8.49
C VAL A 82 -5.23 -10.38 8.60
N PRO A 83 -4.07 -9.79 8.95
CA PRO A 83 -3.89 -8.34 8.96
C PRO A 83 -4.15 -7.70 7.59
N VAL A 84 -4.80 -6.53 7.60
CA VAL A 84 -5.14 -5.77 6.39
C VAL A 84 -4.49 -4.38 6.46
N SER A 85 -3.72 -4.04 5.42
CA SER A 85 -3.23 -2.69 5.12
C SER A 85 -4.11 -2.05 4.06
N VAL A 86 -4.24 -0.72 4.04
CA VAL A 86 -5.15 0.00 3.14
C VAL A 86 -4.43 1.14 2.43
N ASP A 87 -4.58 1.26 1.13
CA ASP A 87 -4.15 2.44 0.39
C ASP A 87 -5.15 3.57 0.62
N VAL A 88 -4.74 4.59 1.39
CA VAL A 88 -5.54 5.77 1.70
C VAL A 88 -5.20 6.97 0.82
N GLU A 89 -4.61 6.70 -0.34
CA GLU A 89 -4.25 7.72 -1.32
C GLU A 89 -3.46 8.88 -0.69
N SER A 90 -3.90 10.13 -0.85
CA SER A 90 -3.24 11.29 -0.23
C SER A 90 -3.83 11.67 1.14
N GLY A 91 -4.81 10.91 1.65
CA GLY A 91 -5.47 11.15 2.93
C GLY A 91 -6.79 11.93 2.84
N TYR A 92 -7.36 12.06 1.64
CA TYR A 92 -8.71 12.66 1.43
C TYR A 92 -8.88 14.08 2.00
N GLY A 93 -7.78 14.81 2.20
CA GLY A 93 -7.82 16.12 2.88
C GLY A 93 -8.22 16.07 4.35
N LEU A 94 -8.17 14.90 4.98
CA LEU A 94 -8.54 14.67 6.38
C LEU A 94 -7.33 14.77 7.31
N GLY A 95 -7.58 15.06 8.59
CA GLY A 95 -6.57 15.00 9.63
C GLY A 95 -6.15 13.56 9.97
N ALA A 96 -4.94 13.41 10.48
CA ALA A 96 -4.34 12.11 10.78
C ALA A 96 -5.17 11.29 11.79
N GLU A 97 -5.74 11.92 12.81
CA GLU A 97 -6.59 11.27 13.81
C GLU A 97 -7.81 10.62 13.14
N ARG A 98 -8.49 11.35 12.23
CA ARG A 98 -9.68 10.84 11.51
C ARG A 98 -9.33 9.64 10.63
N LEU A 99 -8.16 9.67 9.98
CA LEU A 99 -7.67 8.56 9.15
C LEU A 99 -7.39 7.32 10.01
N ILE A 100 -6.62 7.46 11.08
CA ILE A 100 -6.23 6.35 11.97
C ILE A 100 -7.46 5.77 12.69
N GLU A 101 -8.31 6.60 13.30
CA GLU A 101 -9.54 6.14 13.95
C GLU A 101 -10.46 5.41 12.97
N GLY A 102 -10.62 5.97 11.76
CA GLY A 102 -11.43 5.35 10.72
C GLY A 102 -10.91 3.96 10.36
N LEU A 103 -9.62 3.81 10.07
CA LEU A 103 -9.02 2.52 9.72
C LEU A 103 -9.12 1.50 10.86
N LEU A 104 -8.81 1.89 12.09
CA LEU A 104 -8.91 1.02 13.25
C LEU A 104 -10.35 0.57 13.53
N SER A 105 -11.33 1.47 13.32
CA SER A 105 -12.75 1.16 13.53
C SER A 105 -13.27 0.06 12.62
N VAL A 106 -12.66 -0.10 11.44
CA VAL A 106 -13.01 -1.15 10.46
C VAL A 106 -12.00 -2.31 10.45
N GLY A 107 -11.09 -2.36 11.42
CA GLY A 107 -10.18 -3.48 11.64
C GLY A 107 -8.92 -3.50 10.74
N ALA A 108 -8.63 -2.43 10.01
CA ALA A 108 -7.37 -2.25 9.30
C ALA A 108 -6.26 -1.84 10.27
N VAL A 109 -5.04 -2.35 10.08
CA VAL A 109 -3.90 -2.14 10.98
C VAL A 109 -2.64 -1.68 10.26
N GLY A 110 -2.75 -1.34 8.99
CA GLY A 110 -1.69 -0.73 8.17
C GLY A 110 -2.28 0.19 7.13
N LEU A 111 -1.47 1.09 6.61
CA LEU A 111 -1.85 1.99 5.53
C LEU A 111 -0.70 2.24 4.56
N ASN A 112 -1.04 2.58 3.30
CA ASN A 112 -0.14 3.30 2.40
C ASN A 112 -0.59 4.75 2.37
N ILE A 113 0.34 5.68 2.37
CA ILE A 113 0.08 7.12 2.22
C ILE A 113 1.01 7.69 1.15
N GLU A 114 0.43 8.32 0.13
CA GLU A 114 1.20 8.87 -0.98
C GLU A 114 1.43 10.37 -0.88
N ASP A 115 2.41 10.85 -1.62
CA ASP A 115 2.77 12.27 -1.69
C ASP A 115 2.06 13.05 -2.79
N THR A 116 1.22 12.43 -3.63
CA THR A 116 0.38 13.12 -4.62
C THR A 116 -0.86 13.71 -3.96
N VAL A 117 -1.05 15.04 -4.02
CA VAL A 117 -2.26 15.71 -3.52
C VAL A 117 -3.28 15.83 -4.64
N HIS A 118 -4.30 14.97 -4.65
CA HIS A 118 -5.30 14.91 -5.72
C HIS A 118 -6.15 16.18 -5.82
N SER A 119 -6.56 16.74 -4.69
CA SER A 119 -7.38 17.95 -4.60
C SER A 119 -6.67 19.23 -5.06
N GLU A 120 -5.32 19.21 -5.15
CA GLU A 120 -4.50 20.36 -5.52
C GLU A 120 -3.85 20.17 -6.90
N GLY A 121 -4.62 19.74 -7.89
CA GLY A 121 -4.13 19.53 -9.26
C GLY A 121 -3.11 18.39 -9.38
N LYS A 122 -3.13 17.46 -8.45
CA LYS A 122 -2.22 16.31 -8.37
C LYS A 122 -0.75 16.73 -8.21
N ARG A 123 -0.47 17.83 -7.51
CA ARG A 123 0.92 18.18 -7.16
C ARG A 123 1.53 17.14 -6.23
N LEU A 124 2.85 16.99 -6.27
CA LEU A 124 3.56 16.27 -5.23
C LEU A 124 3.76 17.17 -4.01
N ARG A 125 3.55 16.66 -2.81
CA ARG A 125 4.03 17.28 -1.57
C ARG A 125 5.54 17.45 -1.65
N SER A 126 6.10 18.46 -1.02
CA SER A 126 7.54 18.48 -0.73
C SER A 126 7.90 17.29 0.18
N ALA A 127 9.19 16.97 0.31
CA ALA A 127 9.63 15.92 1.22
C ALA A 127 9.19 16.22 2.67
N GLY A 128 9.37 17.47 3.11
CA GLY A 128 8.95 17.92 4.45
C GLY A 128 7.44 17.83 4.65
N GLU A 129 6.60 18.29 3.70
CA GLU A 129 5.13 18.18 3.80
C GLU A 129 4.68 16.70 3.92
N HIS A 130 5.37 15.78 3.22
CA HIS A 130 5.05 14.35 3.31
C HIS A 130 5.51 13.77 4.65
N ALA A 131 6.70 14.11 5.10
CA ALA A 131 7.22 13.73 6.41
C ALA A 131 6.34 14.24 7.56
N GLU A 132 5.88 15.49 7.51
CA GLU A 132 4.92 16.05 8.49
C GLU A 132 3.63 15.24 8.55
N LEU A 133 3.07 14.83 7.40
CA LEU A 133 1.89 13.97 7.36
C LEU A 133 2.16 12.60 7.96
N VAL A 134 3.28 11.96 7.63
CA VAL A 134 3.69 10.67 8.19
C VAL A 134 3.86 10.78 9.71
N GLY A 135 4.51 11.84 10.20
CA GLY A 135 4.68 12.09 11.63
C GLY A 135 3.35 12.29 12.37
N ALA A 136 2.40 13.01 11.75
CA ALA A 136 1.08 13.18 12.31
C ALA A 136 0.30 11.84 12.37
N LEU A 137 0.39 11.01 11.33
CA LEU A 137 -0.21 9.66 11.31
C LEU A 137 0.40 8.76 12.40
N ARG A 138 1.73 8.79 12.58
CA ARG A 138 2.42 8.04 13.64
C ARG A 138 1.93 8.49 15.02
N ALA A 139 1.90 9.80 15.28
CA ALA A 139 1.42 10.34 16.54
C ALA A 139 -0.04 9.96 16.84
N ALA A 140 -0.90 9.97 15.83
CA ALA A 140 -2.30 9.56 15.98
C ALA A 140 -2.41 8.05 16.27
N ALA A 141 -1.60 7.21 15.62
CA ALA A 141 -1.55 5.76 15.87
C ALA A 141 -1.06 5.45 17.30
N ASP A 142 -0.01 6.13 17.75
CA ASP A 142 0.53 6.00 19.11
C ASP A 142 -0.52 6.43 20.17
N ALA A 143 -1.22 7.53 19.92
CA ALA A 143 -2.30 8.00 20.79
C ALA A 143 -3.48 6.99 20.87
N ALA A 144 -3.75 6.26 19.78
CA ALA A 144 -4.74 5.18 19.75
C ALA A 144 -4.24 3.87 20.40
N GLY A 145 -2.98 3.79 20.81
CA GLY A 145 -2.38 2.60 21.42
C GLY A 145 -2.17 1.44 20.45
N VAL A 146 -2.14 1.69 19.15
CA VAL A 146 -1.92 0.69 18.10
C VAL A 146 -0.83 1.19 17.16
N HIS A 147 0.27 0.43 17.04
CA HIS A 147 1.33 0.73 16.08
C HIS A 147 0.86 0.38 14.65
N VAL A 148 -0.01 1.23 14.08
CA VAL A 148 -0.45 1.06 12.68
C VAL A 148 0.76 1.10 11.75
N VAL A 149 0.90 0.09 10.89
CA VAL A 149 2.04 -0.01 9.96
C VAL A 149 1.89 1.02 8.85
N ILE A 150 2.78 2.01 8.81
CA ILE A 150 2.78 3.11 7.84
C ILE A 150 3.74 2.79 6.71
N ASN A 151 3.22 2.58 5.50
CA ASN A 151 3.98 2.43 4.27
C ASN A 151 3.98 3.78 3.52
N ALA A 152 5.04 4.56 3.70
CA ALA A 152 5.19 5.87 3.07
C ALA A 152 5.53 5.70 1.59
N ARG A 153 4.65 6.21 0.72
CA ARG A 153 4.76 6.10 -0.73
C ARG A 153 5.20 7.41 -1.35
N THR A 154 6.11 7.35 -2.34
CA THR A 154 6.37 8.46 -3.25
C THR A 154 6.00 8.11 -4.67
N ASP A 155 5.33 9.03 -5.35
CA ASP A 155 4.89 8.91 -6.74
C ASP A 155 5.90 9.49 -7.76
N LEU A 156 7.10 9.86 -7.34
CA LEU A 156 8.12 10.43 -8.22
C LEU A 156 8.33 9.66 -9.52
N PHE A 157 8.40 8.32 -9.42
CA PHE A 157 8.60 7.46 -10.60
C PHE A 157 7.31 7.34 -11.43
N LEU A 158 6.17 7.17 -10.77
CA LEU A 158 4.87 7.03 -11.44
C LEU A 158 4.52 8.29 -12.24
N ARG A 159 4.81 9.46 -11.69
CA ARG A 159 4.56 10.76 -12.30
C ARG A 159 5.67 11.23 -13.23
N LYS A 160 6.82 10.53 -13.24
CA LYS A 160 8.01 10.95 -13.97
C LYS A 160 8.40 12.41 -13.64
N ASP A 161 8.30 12.75 -12.35
CA ASP A 161 8.60 14.09 -11.88
C ASP A 161 10.09 14.41 -12.01
N GLY A 162 10.42 15.59 -12.52
CA GLY A 162 11.78 16.08 -12.71
C GLY A 162 12.63 15.23 -13.66
N ASP A 163 13.96 15.33 -13.50
CA ASP A 163 14.92 14.61 -14.33
C ASP A 163 15.00 13.12 -13.92
N ASP A 164 15.12 12.24 -14.92
CA ASP A 164 15.32 10.80 -14.70
C ASP A 164 16.67 10.52 -14.03
N ALA A 165 17.69 11.35 -14.34
CA ALA A 165 19.05 11.14 -13.88
C ALA A 165 19.22 11.23 -12.36
N ASP A 166 18.42 12.06 -11.68
CA ASP A 166 18.48 12.27 -10.22
C ASP A 166 17.26 11.72 -9.46
N ARG A 167 16.34 11.05 -10.16
CA ARG A 167 15.06 10.62 -9.55
C ARG A 167 15.24 9.62 -8.42
N VAL A 168 16.22 8.72 -8.51
CA VAL A 168 16.53 7.76 -7.44
C VAL A 168 17.03 8.51 -6.20
N GLU A 169 17.99 9.42 -6.35
CA GLU A 169 18.52 10.25 -5.26
C GLU A 169 17.42 11.06 -4.57
N ARG A 170 16.54 11.67 -5.36
CA ARG A 170 15.40 12.45 -4.83
C ARG A 170 14.40 11.55 -4.10
N ALA A 171 14.14 10.34 -4.61
CA ALA A 171 13.28 9.38 -3.94
C ALA A 171 13.88 8.90 -2.62
N VAL A 172 15.18 8.61 -2.59
CA VAL A 172 15.91 8.22 -1.36
C VAL A 172 15.84 9.35 -0.34
N ALA A 173 16.18 10.59 -0.71
CA ALA A 173 16.13 11.72 0.20
C ALA A 173 14.72 11.92 0.79
N ARG A 174 13.68 11.92 -0.05
CA ARG A 174 12.29 12.09 0.33
C ARG A 174 11.79 11.00 1.28
N LEU A 175 12.08 9.74 0.96
CA LEU A 175 11.63 8.61 1.76
C LEU A 175 12.44 8.45 3.06
N THR A 176 13.68 8.95 3.10
CA THR A 176 14.46 9.04 4.35
C THR A 176 13.80 10.02 5.33
N GLU A 177 13.34 11.20 4.87
CA GLU A 177 12.58 12.13 5.73
C GLU A 177 11.29 11.48 6.26
N ALA A 178 10.58 10.70 5.42
CA ALA A 178 9.40 9.96 5.86
C ALA A 178 9.73 8.85 6.88
N ALA A 179 10.88 8.18 6.73
CA ALA A 179 11.37 7.20 7.68
C ALA A 179 11.67 7.84 9.04
N ASP A 180 12.39 8.97 9.04
CA ASP A 180 12.72 9.74 10.26
C ASP A 180 11.44 10.26 10.96
N ALA A 181 10.37 10.49 10.20
CA ALA A 181 9.07 10.93 10.72
C ALA A 181 8.22 9.77 11.28
N GLY A 182 8.62 8.51 11.13
CA GLY A 182 7.94 7.37 11.75
C GLY A 182 7.22 6.43 10.79
N ALA A 183 7.59 6.39 9.50
CA ALA A 183 7.19 5.31 8.61
C ALA A 183 7.83 3.98 9.06
N ASP A 184 7.21 2.85 8.69
CA ASP A 184 7.72 1.50 8.94
C ASP A 184 8.23 0.85 7.65
N VAL A 185 7.65 1.21 6.52
CA VAL A 185 7.95 0.67 5.19
C VAL A 185 7.99 1.82 4.20
N LEU A 186 8.83 1.71 3.18
CA LEU A 186 9.01 2.74 2.17
C LEU A 186 8.61 2.22 0.78
N TYR A 187 7.85 3.02 0.05
CA TYR A 187 7.30 2.61 -1.22
C TYR A 187 7.62 3.61 -2.35
N PRO A 188 8.75 3.47 -3.01
CA PRO A 188 9.05 4.16 -4.26
C PRO A 188 8.22 3.53 -5.39
N VAL A 189 6.90 3.88 -5.46
CA VAL A 189 5.97 3.20 -6.36
C VAL A 189 6.39 3.33 -7.83
N GLY A 190 6.44 2.19 -8.53
CA GLY A 190 6.81 2.10 -9.93
C GLY A 190 7.35 0.72 -10.28
N ARG A 191 7.34 0.42 -11.57
CA ARG A 191 8.06 -0.75 -12.10
C ARG A 191 9.53 -0.35 -12.27
N HIS A 192 10.39 -0.96 -11.49
CA HIS A 192 11.82 -0.71 -11.53
C HIS A 192 12.54 -1.90 -12.17
N ASP A 193 13.62 -1.61 -12.89
CA ASP A 193 14.57 -2.65 -13.27
C ASP A 193 15.32 -3.20 -12.02
N PRO A 194 15.93 -4.38 -12.10
CA PRO A 194 16.57 -5.00 -10.94
C PRO A 194 17.72 -4.19 -10.33
N GLU A 195 18.43 -3.37 -11.11
CA GLU A 195 19.53 -2.53 -10.63
C GLU A 195 18.98 -1.37 -9.79
N THR A 196 18.00 -0.66 -10.31
CA THR A 196 17.30 0.43 -9.62
C THR A 196 16.65 -0.07 -8.32
N LEU A 197 15.96 -1.21 -8.36
CA LEU A 197 15.31 -1.75 -7.18
C LEU A 197 16.30 -2.16 -6.08
N ARG A 198 17.41 -2.80 -6.47
CA ARG A 198 18.49 -3.14 -5.53
C ARG A 198 19.13 -1.90 -4.92
N ARG A 199 19.35 -0.85 -5.71
CA ARG A 199 19.86 0.43 -5.24
C ARG A 199 18.92 1.08 -4.22
N LEU A 200 17.63 1.16 -4.54
CA LEU A 200 16.60 1.68 -3.62
C LEU A 200 16.57 0.88 -2.31
N ALA A 201 16.58 -0.45 -2.39
CA ALA A 201 16.58 -1.29 -1.20
C ALA A 201 17.86 -1.20 -0.36
N ALA A 202 19.00 -0.86 -0.96
CA ALA A 202 20.27 -0.69 -0.27
C ALA A 202 20.45 0.71 0.35
N GLU A 203 19.92 1.76 -0.27
CA GLU A 203 20.11 3.15 0.16
C GLU A 203 19.01 3.63 1.12
N LEU A 204 17.81 3.01 1.09
CA LEU A 204 16.71 3.38 1.98
C LEU A 204 16.88 2.75 3.37
N PRO A 205 16.58 3.50 4.46
CA PRO A 205 16.86 3.06 5.83
C PRO A 205 15.86 2.03 6.39
N LEU A 206 14.74 1.81 5.71
CA LEU A 206 13.65 0.93 6.16
C LEU A 206 13.28 -0.09 5.07
N PRO A 207 12.52 -1.16 5.42
CA PRO A 207 12.00 -2.14 4.49
C PRO A 207 11.34 -1.53 3.24
N VAL A 208 11.64 -2.04 2.05
CA VAL A 208 11.15 -1.51 0.78
C VAL A 208 10.01 -2.36 0.23
N ASN A 209 8.92 -1.71 -0.17
CA ASN A 209 7.83 -2.31 -0.92
C ASN A 209 8.09 -2.19 -2.43
N ALA A 210 8.03 -3.31 -3.14
CA ALA A 210 8.02 -3.37 -4.60
C ALA A 210 6.61 -3.67 -5.14
N ILE A 211 6.34 -3.25 -6.38
CA ILE A 211 5.15 -3.65 -7.12
C ILE A 211 5.48 -4.77 -8.10
N ALA A 212 4.66 -5.80 -8.16
CA ALA A 212 4.82 -6.93 -9.07
C ALA A 212 3.59 -7.14 -9.97
N LEU A 213 3.83 -7.76 -11.12
CA LEU A 213 2.80 -8.30 -12.02
C LEU A 213 2.57 -9.77 -11.67
N PRO A 214 1.42 -10.13 -11.08
CA PRO A 214 1.22 -11.48 -10.53
C PRO A 214 1.21 -12.60 -11.58
N ASP A 215 1.02 -12.26 -12.85
CA ASP A 215 0.98 -13.18 -13.98
C ASP A 215 2.29 -13.22 -14.81
N GLN A 216 3.29 -12.41 -14.47
CA GLN A 216 4.51 -12.26 -15.26
C GLN A 216 5.80 -12.33 -14.44
N ASP A 217 5.82 -11.77 -13.22
CA ASP A 217 7.02 -11.70 -12.40
C ASP A 217 7.21 -12.99 -11.59
N ASP A 218 8.48 -13.39 -11.39
CA ASP A 218 8.83 -14.46 -10.48
C ASP A 218 9.00 -13.91 -9.06
N PRO A 219 8.18 -14.32 -8.08
CA PRO A 219 8.31 -13.87 -6.68
C PRO A 219 9.70 -14.09 -6.09
N ALA A 220 10.40 -15.16 -6.48
CA ALA A 220 11.73 -15.48 -5.98
C ALA A 220 12.80 -14.47 -6.43
N SER A 221 12.52 -13.66 -7.46
CA SER A 221 13.48 -12.67 -7.98
C SER A 221 13.64 -11.45 -7.07
N PHE A 222 12.67 -11.15 -6.19
CA PHE A 222 12.64 -9.93 -5.37
C PHE A 222 13.52 -10.00 -4.11
N GLY A 223 13.59 -11.17 -3.47
CA GLY A 223 14.40 -11.36 -2.27
C GLY A 223 15.87 -10.98 -2.46
N PRO A 224 16.57 -11.49 -3.49
CA PRO A 224 17.96 -11.13 -3.79
C PRO A 224 18.21 -9.64 -4.08
N LEU A 225 17.15 -8.86 -4.32
CA LEU A 225 17.20 -7.42 -4.51
C LEU A 225 17.05 -6.62 -3.20
N GLY A 226 16.84 -7.29 -2.06
CA GLY A 226 16.66 -6.63 -0.76
C GLY A 226 15.23 -6.19 -0.46
N VAL A 227 14.25 -6.55 -1.30
CA VAL A 227 12.84 -6.21 -1.09
C VAL A 227 12.30 -6.89 0.16
N ALA A 228 11.41 -6.23 0.87
CA ALA A 228 10.77 -6.74 2.09
C ALA A 228 9.25 -6.92 1.96
N ARG A 229 8.61 -6.22 1.03
CA ARG A 229 7.18 -6.31 0.75
C ARG A 229 6.95 -6.30 -0.75
N ILE A 230 6.01 -7.12 -1.21
CA ILE A 230 5.52 -7.13 -2.59
C ILE A 230 4.02 -6.87 -2.57
N SER A 231 3.54 -5.97 -3.41
CA SER A 231 2.11 -5.73 -3.66
C SER A 231 1.84 -5.69 -5.17
N PHE A 232 0.57 -5.80 -5.57
CA PHE A 232 0.23 -5.92 -7.00
C PHE A 232 -0.40 -4.65 -7.59
N GLY A 233 -0.72 -3.63 -6.77
CA GLY A 233 -1.44 -2.46 -7.26
C GLY A 233 -2.71 -2.86 -8.03
N PRO A 234 -2.96 -2.31 -9.23
CA PRO A 234 -4.13 -2.67 -10.05
C PRO A 234 -3.95 -4.00 -10.82
N PHE A 235 -2.75 -4.58 -10.83
CA PHE A 235 -2.41 -5.63 -11.81
C PHE A 235 -3.09 -6.96 -11.54
N PHE A 236 -3.40 -7.31 -10.29
CA PHE A 236 -4.14 -8.54 -9.99
C PHE A 236 -5.58 -8.47 -10.52
N GLN A 237 -6.27 -7.35 -10.29
CA GLN A 237 -7.60 -7.13 -10.85
C GLN A 237 -7.57 -7.11 -12.38
N ALA A 238 -6.58 -6.45 -13.00
CA ALA A 238 -6.42 -6.39 -14.45
C ALA A 238 -6.19 -7.77 -15.08
N ALA A 239 -5.39 -8.63 -14.45
CA ALA A 239 -5.17 -10.01 -14.89
C ALA A 239 -6.47 -10.82 -14.84
N LEU A 240 -7.24 -10.73 -13.74
CA LEU A 240 -8.54 -11.40 -13.61
C LEU A 240 -9.56 -10.85 -14.62
N ALA A 241 -9.61 -9.54 -14.86
CA ALA A 241 -10.47 -8.93 -15.85
C ALA A 241 -10.14 -9.40 -17.28
N THR A 242 -8.87 -9.61 -17.59
CA THR A 242 -8.44 -10.20 -18.86
C THR A 242 -8.96 -11.63 -18.99
N ARG A 243 -8.76 -12.44 -17.94
CA ARG A 243 -9.26 -13.82 -17.95
C ARG A 243 -10.79 -13.91 -18.05
N ALA A 244 -11.51 -13.02 -17.38
CA ALA A 244 -12.96 -12.95 -17.47
C ALA A 244 -13.42 -12.65 -18.91
N ARG A 245 -12.78 -11.68 -19.59
CA ARG A 245 -13.08 -11.36 -21.00
C ARG A 245 -12.85 -12.56 -21.93
N GLU A 246 -11.76 -13.30 -21.77
CA GLU A 246 -11.47 -14.51 -22.54
C GLU A 246 -12.55 -15.58 -22.36
N LEU A 247 -12.98 -15.82 -21.12
CA LEU A 247 -14.05 -16.77 -20.84
C LEU A 247 -15.37 -16.35 -21.49
N LEU A 248 -15.76 -15.08 -21.36
CA LEU A 248 -17.00 -14.54 -21.90
C LEU A 248 -16.99 -14.54 -23.44
N ALA A 249 -15.84 -14.28 -24.07
CA ALA A 249 -15.73 -14.29 -25.56
C ALA A 249 -16.07 -15.64 -26.18
N ARG A 250 -15.95 -16.74 -25.42
CA ARG A 250 -16.30 -18.10 -25.90
C ARG A 250 -17.81 -18.31 -26.05
N TRP A 251 -18.62 -17.40 -25.53
CA TRP A 251 -20.10 -17.51 -25.52
C TRP A 251 -20.78 -16.52 -26.48
N ARG A 252 -20.02 -15.87 -27.36
CA ARG A 252 -20.52 -14.95 -28.42
C ARG A 252 -20.68 -15.67 -29.74
#